data_e0ecff6e816f2fc507ef4617e30e7d7b
#
_entry.id   e0ecff6e816f2fc507ef4617e30e7d7b
#
_cell.length_a   1.000
_cell.length_b   1.000
_cell.length_c   1.000
_cell.angle_alpha   90.00
_cell.angle_beta   90.00
_cell.angle_gamma   90.00
#
_symmetry.space_group_name_H-M   'P 1'
#
loop_
_entity.id
_entity.type
_entity.pdbx_description
1 polymer ?
#
loop_
_entity_poly.entity_id
_entity_poly.type
_entity_poly.pdbx_seq_one_letter_code
_entity_poly.pdbx_strand_id
1 'polypeptide(L)'
;MRRILRAAFALATLLIVSRPVPAQEDSVFRNAVEADWFRQEARLGRVPEAPETLQAALHRAGELLDALGPLPDQETLQSRLDGLAGEVAAAERLGEGQRRELYLRLRWFTRAVALRNPLLADTPLVFMQRRRFICQMLHEYLGYYYDYGDIDGGGVYVLDRPGLSPEKRALTDGRLPRGNFTTLALSYDAQTVYFAFAPRAEGPKPDFYSPERRCFHLYALDADGSHLRALTDGPDDDFDPCPLPDGGLAFMSSRRGGFTRCNNPWEPLPAHTLHRLDPDG
;
A
#
# COMPACT_ATOMS: atom_id res chain seq x y z
N MET A 1 27.79 19.13 50.76
CA MET A 1 26.78 18.05 50.79
C MET A 1 25.98 18.05 49.49
N ARG A 2 26.35 17.21 48.53
CA ARG A 2 25.66 17.04 47.24
C ARG A 2 24.74 15.84 47.33
N ARG A 3 23.44 16.07 47.21
CA ARG A 3 22.42 15.02 47.10
C ARG A 3 22.27 14.61 45.63
N ILE A 4 22.62 13.36 45.34
CA ILE A 4 22.42 12.72 44.05
C ILE A 4 21.00 12.15 44.03
N LEU A 5 20.12 12.70 43.20
CA LEU A 5 18.81 12.10 42.88
C LEU A 5 19.05 10.96 41.89
N ARG A 6 18.77 9.75 42.29
CA ARG A 6 18.65 8.59 41.38
C ARG A 6 17.25 8.54 40.83
N ALA A 7 17.09 8.82 39.53
CA ALA A 7 15.85 8.56 38.82
C ALA A 7 15.80 7.05 38.47
N ALA A 8 14.80 6.37 39.02
CA ALA A 8 14.49 4.99 38.66
C ALA A 8 13.68 4.99 37.35
N PHE A 9 14.27 4.50 36.25
CA PHE A 9 13.55 4.17 35.03
C PHE A 9 12.79 2.85 35.25
N ALA A 10 11.47 2.93 35.33
CA ALA A 10 10.60 1.75 35.28
C ALA A 10 10.48 1.32 33.81
N LEU A 11 11.12 0.22 33.45
CA LEU A 11 10.94 -0.46 32.17
C LEU A 11 9.56 -1.14 32.20
N ALA A 12 8.55 -0.54 31.58
CA ALA A 12 7.29 -1.20 31.34
C ALA A 12 7.46 -2.19 30.18
N THR A 13 7.69 -3.45 30.51
CA THR A 13 7.68 -4.54 29.53
C THR A 13 6.23 -4.74 29.06
N LEU A 14 5.90 -4.20 27.90
CA LEU A 14 4.63 -4.45 27.24
C LEU A 14 4.64 -5.90 26.73
N LEU A 15 4.03 -6.82 27.46
CA LEU A 15 3.74 -8.17 27.00
C LEU A 15 2.69 -8.07 25.89
N ILE A 16 3.13 -8.05 24.63
CA ILE A 16 2.24 -8.24 23.48
C ILE A 16 1.79 -9.71 23.51
N VAL A 17 0.63 -9.95 24.09
CA VAL A 17 -0.06 -11.24 23.99
C VAL A 17 -0.58 -11.34 22.56
N SER A 18 0.18 -11.99 21.68
CA SER A 18 -0.30 -12.39 20.36
C SER A 18 -1.46 -13.38 20.55
N ARG A 19 -2.69 -12.94 20.28
CA ARG A 19 -3.84 -13.85 20.20
C ARG A 19 -3.59 -14.82 19.04
N PRO A 20 -3.68 -16.14 19.26
CA PRO A 20 -3.60 -17.10 18.17
C PRO A 20 -4.80 -16.85 17.22
N VAL A 21 -4.52 -16.71 15.94
CA VAL A 21 -5.54 -16.64 14.88
C VAL A 21 -6.24 -18.00 14.84
N PRO A 22 -7.58 -18.06 14.82
CA PRO A 22 -8.32 -19.33 14.72
C PRO A 22 -7.92 -20.07 13.43
N ALA A 23 -7.76 -21.39 13.52
CA ALA A 23 -7.28 -22.24 12.41
C ALA A 23 -8.13 -22.12 11.11
N GLN A 24 -9.39 -21.71 11.24
CA GLN A 24 -10.31 -21.54 10.11
C GLN A 24 -10.06 -20.23 9.32
N GLU A 25 -9.69 -19.15 10.00
CA GLU A 25 -9.31 -17.88 9.35
C GLU A 25 -7.97 -18.02 8.61
N ASP A 26 -7.06 -18.82 9.17
CA ASP A 26 -5.76 -19.12 8.53
C ASP A 26 -5.94 -19.88 7.20
N SER A 27 -6.91 -20.80 7.10
CA SER A 27 -7.20 -21.55 5.88
C SER A 27 -7.80 -20.66 4.77
N VAL A 28 -8.68 -19.71 5.10
CA VAL A 28 -9.28 -18.78 4.14
C VAL A 28 -8.22 -17.84 3.57
N PHE A 29 -7.35 -17.32 4.42
CA PHE A 29 -6.25 -16.48 4.00
C PHE A 29 -5.25 -17.25 3.13
N ARG A 30 -4.88 -18.45 3.54
CA ARG A 30 -4.00 -19.34 2.78
C ARG A 30 -4.56 -19.60 1.38
N ASN A 31 -5.81 -20.00 1.28
CA ASN A 31 -6.48 -20.27 0.01
C ASN A 31 -6.52 -19.03 -0.91
N ALA A 32 -6.76 -17.84 -0.35
CA ALA A 32 -6.76 -16.59 -1.10
C ALA A 32 -5.36 -16.28 -1.69
N VAL A 33 -4.31 -16.49 -0.91
CA VAL A 33 -2.91 -16.32 -1.34
C VAL A 33 -2.54 -17.31 -2.45
N GLU A 34 -2.88 -18.58 -2.28
CA GLU A 34 -2.61 -19.62 -3.27
C GLU A 34 -3.38 -19.37 -4.58
N ALA A 35 -4.65 -18.99 -4.49
CA ALA A 35 -5.45 -18.60 -5.64
C ALA A 35 -4.87 -17.39 -6.38
N ASP A 36 -4.28 -16.44 -5.65
CA ASP A 36 -3.60 -15.30 -6.28
C ASP A 36 -2.35 -15.71 -7.04
N TRP A 37 -1.56 -16.62 -6.51
CA TRP A 37 -0.39 -17.15 -7.22
C TRP A 37 -0.76 -17.85 -8.52
N PHE A 38 -1.83 -18.64 -8.54
CA PHE A 38 -2.33 -19.26 -9.75
C PHE A 38 -2.80 -18.21 -10.79
N ARG A 39 -3.47 -17.15 -10.34
CA ARG A 39 -3.83 -16.03 -11.23
C ARG A 39 -2.59 -15.32 -11.81
N GLN A 40 -1.53 -15.17 -11.02
CA GLN A 40 -0.27 -14.56 -11.47
C GLN A 40 0.36 -15.38 -12.58
N GLU A 41 0.48 -16.70 -12.41
CA GLU A 41 1.05 -17.58 -13.45
C GLU A 41 0.17 -17.63 -14.71
N ALA A 42 -1.15 -17.68 -14.54
CA ALA A 42 -2.09 -17.62 -15.66
C ALA A 42 -1.96 -16.34 -16.50
N ARG A 43 -1.75 -15.17 -15.85
CA ARG A 43 -1.50 -13.89 -16.55
C ARG A 43 -0.19 -13.91 -17.36
N LEU A 44 0.78 -14.70 -16.93
CA LEU A 44 2.06 -14.90 -17.61
C LEU A 44 2.01 -16.02 -18.66
N GLY A 45 0.84 -16.64 -18.87
CA GLY A 45 0.69 -17.79 -19.76
C GLY A 45 1.42 -19.05 -19.27
N ARG A 46 1.64 -19.18 -17.96
CA ARG A 46 2.38 -20.28 -17.35
C ARG A 46 1.44 -21.24 -16.64
N VAL A 47 1.82 -22.50 -16.63
CA VAL A 47 1.16 -23.58 -15.89
C VAL A 47 1.98 -23.83 -14.61
N PRO A 48 1.39 -23.73 -13.41
CA PRO A 48 2.12 -23.90 -12.15
C PRO A 48 2.86 -25.25 -12.05
N GLU A 49 2.28 -26.30 -12.57
CA GLU A 49 2.81 -27.68 -12.55
C GLU A 49 3.89 -27.94 -13.62
N ALA A 50 4.14 -27.02 -14.52
CA ALA A 50 5.14 -27.17 -15.57
C ALA A 50 6.57 -27.16 -14.98
N PRO A 51 7.47 -28.05 -15.40
CA PRO A 51 8.83 -28.11 -14.88
C PRO A 51 9.58 -26.77 -14.98
N GLU A 52 9.40 -26.04 -16.07
CA GLU A 52 9.99 -24.71 -16.27
C GLU A 52 9.44 -23.65 -15.29
N THR A 53 8.17 -23.76 -14.87
CA THR A 53 7.58 -22.88 -13.87
C THR A 53 8.14 -23.18 -12.48
N LEU A 54 8.35 -24.46 -12.15
CA LEU A 54 8.99 -24.89 -10.91
C LEU A 54 10.44 -24.40 -10.84
N GLN A 55 11.20 -24.50 -11.92
CA GLN A 55 12.57 -23.99 -12.00
C GLN A 55 12.61 -22.47 -11.82
N ALA A 56 11.71 -21.75 -12.47
CA ALA A 56 11.60 -20.30 -12.32
C ALA A 56 11.20 -19.88 -10.89
N ALA A 57 10.34 -20.66 -10.23
CA ALA A 57 9.95 -20.40 -8.83
C ALA A 57 11.12 -20.68 -7.88
N LEU A 58 11.88 -21.74 -8.10
CA LEU A 58 13.09 -22.06 -7.33
C LEU A 58 14.16 -20.99 -7.50
N HIS A 59 14.41 -20.55 -8.72
CA HIS A 59 15.38 -19.49 -9.01
C HIS A 59 15.03 -18.20 -8.26
N ARG A 60 13.76 -17.74 -8.37
CA ARG A 60 13.29 -16.56 -7.62
C ARG A 60 13.45 -16.70 -6.10
N ALA A 61 13.27 -17.91 -5.55
CA ALA A 61 13.46 -18.17 -4.14
C ALA A 61 14.91 -18.01 -3.70
N GLY A 62 15.86 -18.51 -4.52
CA GLY A 62 17.30 -18.34 -4.30
C GLY A 62 17.73 -16.88 -4.40
N GLU A 63 17.37 -16.20 -5.49
CA GLU A 63 17.68 -14.78 -5.67
C GLU A 63 17.18 -13.91 -4.50
N LEU A 64 15.97 -14.19 -3.98
CA LEU A 64 15.44 -13.45 -2.85
C LEU A 64 16.21 -13.72 -1.56
N LEU A 65 16.57 -14.99 -1.31
CA LEU A 65 17.36 -15.36 -0.13
C LEU A 65 18.73 -14.69 -0.14
N ASP A 66 19.39 -14.65 -1.29
CA ASP A 66 20.67 -13.99 -1.50
C ASP A 66 20.55 -12.46 -1.34
N ALA A 67 19.50 -11.86 -1.90
CA ALA A 67 19.29 -10.41 -1.89
C ALA A 67 19.00 -9.84 -0.49
N LEU A 68 18.38 -10.63 0.40
CA LEU A 68 18.13 -10.20 1.78
C LEU A 68 19.39 -10.19 2.66
N GLY A 69 20.47 -10.80 2.18
CA GLY A 69 21.73 -10.93 2.94
C GLY A 69 21.62 -11.89 4.13
N PRO A 70 22.57 -11.86 5.07
CA PRO A 70 22.60 -12.81 6.16
C PRO A 70 21.39 -12.64 7.09
N LEU A 71 20.54 -13.68 7.15
CA LEU A 71 19.40 -13.78 8.05
C LEU A 71 19.77 -14.62 9.28
N PRO A 72 19.13 -14.41 10.44
CA PRO A 72 19.42 -15.19 11.64
C PRO A 72 19.27 -16.71 11.47
N ASP A 73 18.40 -17.16 10.56
CA ASP A 73 18.14 -18.58 10.25
C ASP A 73 18.61 -18.99 8.83
N GLN A 74 19.62 -18.28 8.30
CA GLN A 74 20.16 -18.45 6.93
C GLN A 74 20.47 -19.90 6.59
N GLU A 75 21.20 -20.61 7.46
CA GLU A 75 21.59 -22.02 7.21
C GLU A 75 20.37 -22.94 7.09
N THR A 76 19.35 -22.72 7.91
CA THR A 76 18.09 -23.48 7.86
C THR A 76 17.33 -23.19 6.57
N LEU A 77 17.28 -21.93 6.15
CA LEU A 77 16.63 -21.53 4.90
C LEU A 77 17.37 -22.10 3.70
N GLN A 78 18.72 -22.05 3.71
CA GLN A 78 19.53 -22.63 2.63
C GLN A 78 19.31 -24.14 2.52
N SER A 79 19.35 -24.86 3.63
CA SER A 79 19.09 -26.31 3.63
C SER A 79 17.71 -26.67 3.10
N ARG A 80 16.68 -25.87 3.41
CA ARG A 80 15.34 -26.07 2.86
C ARG A 80 15.27 -25.77 1.37
N LEU A 81 15.96 -24.73 0.90
CA LEU A 81 16.06 -24.39 -0.52
C LEU A 81 16.74 -25.51 -1.31
N ASP A 82 17.85 -26.06 -0.78
CA ASP A 82 18.59 -27.16 -1.39
C ASP A 82 17.73 -28.43 -1.49
N GLY A 83 16.93 -28.72 -0.47
CA GLY A 83 15.95 -29.80 -0.50
C GLY A 83 14.89 -29.61 -1.59
N LEU A 84 14.34 -28.42 -1.72
CA LEU A 84 13.38 -28.09 -2.78
C LEU A 84 14.05 -28.16 -4.17
N ALA A 85 15.31 -27.76 -4.29
CA ALA A 85 16.07 -27.86 -5.53
C ALA A 85 16.23 -29.32 -5.99
N GLY A 86 16.50 -30.22 -5.06
CA GLY A 86 16.56 -31.67 -5.35
C GLY A 86 15.23 -32.24 -5.89
N GLU A 87 14.11 -31.79 -5.31
CA GLU A 87 12.78 -32.20 -5.77
C GLU A 87 12.42 -31.59 -7.14
N VAL A 88 12.79 -30.34 -7.41
CA VAL A 88 12.60 -29.69 -8.71
C VAL A 88 13.42 -30.41 -9.79
N ALA A 89 14.65 -30.84 -9.49
CA ALA A 89 15.47 -31.60 -10.41
C ALA A 89 14.85 -32.96 -10.78
N ALA A 90 13.99 -33.51 -9.92
CA ALA A 90 13.26 -34.75 -10.16
C ALA A 90 11.82 -34.52 -10.71
N ALA A 91 11.42 -33.29 -11.00
CA ALA A 91 10.03 -32.89 -11.28
C ALA A 91 9.41 -33.62 -12.48
N GLU A 92 10.20 -33.97 -13.49
CA GLU A 92 9.73 -34.74 -14.66
C GLU A 92 9.20 -36.14 -14.31
N ARG A 93 9.66 -36.69 -13.19
CA ARG A 93 9.22 -37.99 -12.68
C ARG A 93 7.98 -37.93 -11.82
N LEU A 94 7.55 -36.72 -11.43
CA LEU A 94 6.41 -36.48 -10.56
C LEU A 94 5.11 -36.42 -11.38
N GLY A 95 4.03 -36.90 -10.78
CA GLY A 95 2.68 -36.64 -11.31
C GLY A 95 2.28 -35.17 -11.18
N GLU A 96 1.27 -34.75 -11.95
CA GLU A 96 0.78 -33.36 -11.98
C GLU A 96 0.43 -32.84 -10.59
N GLY A 97 -0.32 -33.62 -9.79
CA GLY A 97 -0.69 -33.22 -8.42
C GLY A 97 0.52 -33.00 -7.51
N GLN A 98 1.56 -33.84 -7.65
CA GLN A 98 2.81 -33.71 -6.88
C GLN A 98 3.59 -32.44 -7.31
N ARG A 99 3.63 -32.14 -8.58
CA ARG A 99 4.26 -30.90 -9.09
C ARG A 99 3.51 -29.67 -8.62
N ARG A 100 2.17 -29.72 -8.58
CA ARG A 100 1.36 -28.64 -8.04
C ARG A 100 1.65 -28.39 -6.56
N GLU A 101 1.77 -29.44 -5.76
CA GLU A 101 2.15 -29.34 -4.36
C GLU A 101 3.57 -28.78 -4.18
N LEU A 102 4.53 -29.24 -5.00
CA LEU A 102 5.88 -28.70 -5.00
C LEU A 102 5.90 -27.21 -5.34
N TYR A 103 5.11 -26.77 -6.35
CA TYR A 103 4.95 -25.36 -6.67
C TYR A 103 4.47 -24.56 -5.46
N LEU A 104 3.43 -25.03 -4.76
CA LEU A 104 2.92 -24.34 -3.57
C LEU A 104 3.97 -24.27 -2.46
N ARG A 105 4.73 -25.35 -2.22
CA ARG A 105 5.82 -25.34 -1.23
C ARG A 105 6.92 -24.34 -1.57
N LEU A 106 7.31 -24.22 -2.84
CA LEU A 106 8.24 -23.19 -3.33
C LEU A 106 7.71 -21.79 -3.09
N ARG A 107 6.45 -21.52 -3.41
CA ARG A 107 5.83 -20.21 -3.22
C ARG A 107 5.71 -19.86 -1.74
N TRP A 108 5.32 -20.80 -0.90
CA TRP A 108 5.27 -20.60 0.55
C TRP A 108 6.66 -20.40 1.16
N PHE A 109 7.68 -21.10 0.66
CA PHE A 109 9.06 -20.86 1.06
C PHE A 109 9.48 -19.44 0.68
N THR A 110 9.31 -19.03 -0.57
CA THR A 110 9.64 -17.67 -1.06
C THR A 110 8.95 -16.60 -0.21
N ARG A 111 7.67 -16.81 0.11
CA ARG A 111 6.92 -15.89 0.98
C ARG A 111 7.50 -15.85 2.39
N ALA A 112 7.86 -16.99 2.95
CA ALA A 112 8.46 -17.05 4.28
C ALA A 112 9.81 -16.31 4.34
N VAL A 113 10.61 -16.40 3.27
CA VAL A 113 11.86 -15.64 3.12
C VAL A 113 11.56 -14.15 2.99
N ALA A 114 10.60 -13.74 2.14
CA ALA A 114 10.23 -12.34 1.96
C ALA A 114 9.81 -11.66 3.28
N LEU A 115 9.07 -12.36 4.12
CA LEU A 115 8.59 -11.85 5.42
C LEU A 115 9.71 -11.75 6.49
N ARG A 116 10.93 -12.23 6.20
CA ARG A 116 12.12 -12.00 7.04
C ARG A 116 12.84 -10.71 6.72
N ASN A 117 12.37 -9.98 5.70
CA ASN A 117 12.92 -8.64 5.43
C ASN A 117 12.74 -7.75 6.66
N PRO A 118 13.81 -7.23 7.27
CA PRO A 118 13.72 -6.41 8.49
C PRO A 118 12.91 -5.13 8.29
N LEU A 119 12.77 -4.66 7.05
CA LEU A 119 11.93 -3.50 6.73
C LEU A 119 10.43 -3.81 6.80
N LEU A 120 10.05 -5.09 6.75
CA LEU A 120 8.65 -5.54 6.82
C LEU A 120 8.31 -6.21 8.15
N ALA A 121 9.33 -6.66 8.90
CA ALA A 121 9.12 -7.32 10.17
C ALA A 121 8.52 -6.34 11.19
N ASP A 122 7.35 -6.69 11.73
CA ASP A 122 6.63 -5.93 12.75
C ASP A 122 6.31 -4.45 12.38
N THR A 123 6.38 -4.12 11.08
CA THR A 123 6.11 -2.78 10.58
C THR A 123 4.72 -2.72 9.94
N PRO A 124 3.76 -1.98 10.52
CA PRO A 124 2.46 -1.76 9.89
C PRO A 124 2.62 -1.01 8.57
N LEU A 125 1.75 -1.30 7.59
CA LEU A 125 1.72 -0.60 6.31
C LEU A 125 0.47 0.26 6.19
N VAL A 126 0.66 1.55 5.97
CA VAL A 126 -0.41 2.46 5.55
C VAL A 126 -0.58 2.35 4.05
N PHE A 127 -1.80 2.23 3.60
CA PHE A 127 -2.12 2.18 2.18
C PHE A 127 -3.46 2.84 1.88
N MET A 128 -3.61 3.27 0.64
CA MET A 128 -4.85 3.81 0.12
C MET A 128 -5.56 2.75 -0.73
N GLN A 129 -6.83 2.56 -0.49
CA GLN A 129 -7.71 1.78 -1.35
C GLN A 129 -8.61 2.73 -2.13
N ARG A 130 -8.68 2.55 -3.45
CA ARG A 130 -9.59 3.29 -4.34
C ARG A 130 -10.58 2.32 -4.97
N ARG A 131 -11.78 2.80 -5.28
CA ARG A 131 -12.78 1.98 -5.94
C ARG A 131 -12.36 1.60 -7.35
N ARG A 132 -11.92 2.56 -8.12
CA ARG A 132 -11.44 2.38 -9.49
C ARG A 132 -10.18 3.23 -9.69
N PHE A 133 -9.18 2.62 -10.27
CA PHE A 133 -7.99 3.33 -10.71
C PHE A 133 -7.99 3.34 -12.24
N ILE A 134 -8.08 4.52 -12.81
CA ILE A 134 -7.93 4.74 -14.25
C ILE A 134 -6.81 5.75 -14.37
N CYS A 135 -5.74 5.38 -14.99
CA CYS A 135 -4.60 6.26 -15.13
C CYS A 135 -3.92 6.07 -16.47
N GLN A 136 -4.15 7.02 -17.38
CA GLN A 136 -3.22 7.30 -18.44
C GLN A 136 -2.71 8.73 -18.32
N MET A 137 -3.53 9.65 -17.80
CA MET A 137 -3.20 11.07 -17.68
C MET A 137 -3.71 11.64 -16.36
N LEU A 138 -3.12 12.74 -15.92
CA LEU A 138 -3.43 13.38 -14.63
C LEU A 138 -4.92 13.69 -14.45
N HIS A 139 -5.59 14.21 -15.47
CA HIS A 139 -7.02 14.54 -15.41
C HIS A 139 -7.91 13.28 -15.23
N GLU A 140 -7.50 12.14 -15.79
CA GLU A 140 -8.18 10.87 -15.59
C GLU A 140 -7.95 10.38 -14.15
N TYR A 141 -6.71 10.52 -13.67
CA TYR A 141 -6.31 10.18 -12.32
C TYR A 141 -7.10 10.97 -11.27
N LEU A 142 -7.29 12.27 -11.49
CA LEU A 142 -8.11 13.13 -10.63
C LEU A 142 -9.62 12.91 -10.83
N GLY A 143 -10.03 12.22 -11.89
CA GLY A 143 -11.41 11.85 -12.13
C GLY A 143 -12.26 12.96 -12.74
N TYR A 144 -11.65 13.91 -13.45
CA TYR A 144 -12.37 15.03 -14.04
C TYR A 144 -13.42 14.64 -15.08
N TYR A 145 -13.20 13.54 -15.82
CA TYR A 145 -14.09 13.09 -16.91
C TYR A 145 -15.05 11.97 -16.53
N TYR A 146 -14.93 11.42 -15.32
CA TYR A 146 -15.72 10.27 -14.93
C TYR A 146 -16.92 10.66 -14.07
N ASP A 147 -17.96 9.86 -14.16
CA ASP A 147 -19.06 9.95 -13.19
C ASP A 147 -18.51 9.68 -11.79
N TYR A 148 -18.89 10.52 -10.84
CA TYR A 148 -18.48 10.35 -9.45
C TYR A 148 -18.90 9.01 -8.86
N GLY A 149 -20.02 8.45 -9.36
CA GLY A 149 -20.48 7.12 -8.97
C GLY A 149 -19.50 6.00 -9.27
N ASP A 150 -18.67 6.16 -10.31
CA ASP A 150 -17.69 5.16 -10.75
C ASP A 150 -16.40 5.17 -9.95
N ILE A 151 -15.97 6.33 -9.49
CA ILE A 151 -14.65 6.52 -8.87
C ILE A 151 -14.70 6.75 -7.36
N ASP A 152 -15.82 7.26 -6.84
CA ASP A 152 -15.94 7.57 -5.42
C ASP A 152 -16.01 6.32 -4.56
N GLY A 153 -15.24 6.30 -3.50
CA GLY A 153 -15.13 5.23 -2.52
C GLY A 153 -13.70 4.84 -2.21
N GLY A 154 -13.54 3.97 -1.25
CA GLY A 154 -12.24 3.60 -0.70
C GLY A 154 -11.91 4.36 0.57
N GLY A 155 -10.63 4.57 0.86
CA GLY A 155 -10.15 5.21 2.08
C GLY A 155 -8.69 4.95 2.34
N VAL A 156 -8.22 5.44 3.47
CA VAL A 156 -6.89 5.18 4.01
C VAL A 156 -6.98 4.10 5.08
N TYR A 157 -6.11 3.12 5.00
CA TYR A 157 -6.12 1.91 5.83
C TYR A 157 -4.72 1.60 6.35
N VAL A 158 -4.68 0.86 7.46
CA VAL A 158 -3.47 0.23 7.99
C VAL A 158 -3.62 -1.28 7.94
N LEU A 159 -2.60 -1.94 7.46
CA LEU A 159 -2.39 -3.38 7.57
C LEU A 159 -1.39 -3.60 8.71
N ASP A 160 -1.89 -3.96 9.89
CA ASP A 160 -1.07 -4.02 11.11
C ASP A 160 -0.04 -5.17 11.07
N ARG A 161 -0.34 -6.25 10.33
CA ARG A 161 0.56 -7.41 10.15
C ARG A 161 0.69 -7.77 8.67
N PRO A 162 1.47 -7.00 7.89
CA PRO A 162 1.64 -7.24 6.46
C PRO A 162 2.13 -8.65 6.18
N GLY A 163 1.46 -9.34 5.26
CA GLY A 163 1.82 -10.69 4.88
C GLY A 163 1.41 -11.80 5.85
N LEU A 164 0.94 -11.48 7.05
CA LEU A 164 0.51 -12.45 8.06
C LEU A 164 -1.01 -12.44 8.27
N SER A 165 -1.67 -11.31 8.06
CA SER A 165 -3.12 -11.18 8.17
C SER A 165 -3.66 -10.28 7.04
N PRO A 166 -4.84 -10.56 6.47
CA PRO A 166 -5.53 -9.68 5.55
C PRO A 166 -6.32 -8.58 6.26
N GLU A 167 -6.40 -8.63 7.58
CA GLU A 167 -7.16 -7.66 8.36
C GLU A 167 -6.58 -6.27 8.22
N LYS A 168 -7.41 -5.33 7.84
CA LYS A 168 -7.07 -3.93 7.70
C LYS A 168 -7.91 -3.08 8.65
N ARG A 169 -7.29 -2.09 9.24
CA ARG A 169 -7.95 -1.08 10.05
C ARG A 169 -8.18 0.17 9.20
N ALA A 170 -9.43 0.61 9.12
CA ALA A 170 -9.78 1.82 8.40
C ALA A 170 -9.44 3.06 9.26
N LEU A 171 -8.74 4.03 8.66
CA LEU A 171 -8.42 5.30 9.32
C LEU A 171 -9.44 6.40 8.99
N THR A 172 -10.11 6.30 7.85
CA THR A 172 -11.02 7.34 7.33
C THR A 172 -12.48 6.92 7.26
N ASP A 173 -12.80 5.64 7.53
CA ASP A 173 -14.16 5.13 7.39
C ASP A 173 -15.15 5.81 8.35
N GLY A 174 -16.30 6.24 7.82
CA GLY A 174 -17.32 6.98 8.57
C GLY A 174 -16.93 8.38 9.03
N ARG A 175 -15.73 8.86 8.72
CA ARG A 175 -15.20 10.17 9.15
C ARG A 175 -15.19 11.22 8.04
N LEU A 176 -15.15 10.78 6.79
CA LEU A 176 -15.29 11.61 5.61
C LEU A 176 -16.52 11.16 4.84
N PRO A 177 -17.20 12.08 4.12
CA PRO A 177 -18.29 11.70 3.25
C PRO A 177 -17.78 10.79 2.11
N ARG A 178 -18.70 10.23 1.34
CA ARG A 178 -18.30 9.53 0.12
C ARG A 178 -17.57 10.49 -0.82
N GLY A 179 -16.47 10.06 -1.39
CA GLY A 179 -15.66 10.88 -2.28
C GLY A 179 -14.51 10.10 -2.91
N ASN A 180 -13.62 10.81 -3.54
CA ASN A 180 -12.45 10.26 -4.20
C ASN A 180 -11.20 10.57 -3.38
N PHE A 181 -10.37 9.55 -3.17
CA PHE A 181 -9.08 9.64 -2.50
C PHE A 181 -7.97 9.61 -3.54
N THR A 182 -6.94 10.43 -3.36
CA THR A 182 -5.75 10.37 -4.19
C THR A 182 -4.53 10.74 -3.36
N THR A 183 -3.37 10.28 -3.81
CA THR A 183 -2.04 10.56 -3.26
C THR A 183 -1.92 10.35 -1.75
N LEU A 184 -0.87 9.72 -1.31
CA LEU A 184 -0.62 9.34 0.08
C LEU A 184 0.84 9.58 0.41
N ALA A 185 1.11 10.22 1.53
CA ALA A 185 2.45 10.40 2.07
C ALA A 185 2.46 10.19 3.59
N LEU A 186 3.63 9.88 4.14
CA LEU A 186 3.88 9.81 5.58
C LEU A 186 4.87 10.91 5.97
N SER A 187 4.71 11.46 7.18
CA SER A 187 5.76 12.24 7.83
C SER A 187 7.03 11.39 8.01
N TYR A 188 8.18 12.05 8.18
CA TYR A 188 9.47 11.36 8.34
C TYR A 188 9.53 10.43 9.56
N ASP A 189 8.78 10.74 10.61
CA ASP A 189 8.64 9.90 11.81
C ASP A 189 7.51 8.86 11.70
N ALA A 190 6.82 8.80 10.55
CA ALA A 190 5.67 7.95 10.28
C ALA A 190 4.49 8.10 11.27
N GLN A 191 4.39 9.26 11.97
CA GLN A 191 3.30 9.52 12.90
C GLN A 191 2.10 10.20 12.23
N THR A 192 2.31 10.92 11.13
CA THR A 192 1.24 11.63 10.40
C THR A 192 1.10 11.10 8.98
N VAL A 193 -0.13 10.83 8.60
CA VAL A 193 -0.53 10.40 7.26
C VAL A 193 -1.16 11.59 6.55
N TYR A 194 -0.63 11.94 5.38
CA TYR A 194 -1.15 12.97 4.50
C TYR A 194 -1.80 12.33 3.27
N PHE A 195 -2.91 12.89 2.82
CA PHE A 195 -3.58 12.44 1.61
C PHE A 195 -4.43 13.56 1.01
N ALA A 196 -4.81 13.40 -0.25
CA ALA A 196 -5.77 14.29 -0.89
C ALA A 196 -7.14 13.61 -1.00
N PHE A 197 -8.19 14.38 -0.76
CA PHE A 197 -9.57 13.91 -0.81
C PHE A 197 -10.48 14.98 -1.42
N ALA A 198 -11.39 14.53 -2.30
CA ALA A 198 -12.46 15.35 -2.86
C ALA A 198 -13.81 14.74 -2.48
N PRO A 199 -14.68 15.45 -1.73
CA PRO A 199 -16.01 14.94 -1.39
C PRO A 199 -16.87 14.80 -2.65
N ARG A 200 -17.79 13.84 -2.65
CA ARG A 200 -18.80 13.74 -3.69
C ARG A 200 -19.73 14.96 -3.61
N ALA A 201 -19.89 15.67 -4.73
CA ALA A 201 -20.92 16.67 -4.84
C ALA A 201 -22.30 15.99 -4.86
N GLU A 202 -23.29 16.62 -4.26
CA GLU A 202 -24.70 16.24 -4.43
C GLU A 202 -25.18 16.68 -5.83
N GLY A 203 -26.03 15.87 -6.45
CA GLY A 203 -26.56 16.15 -7.78
C GLY A 203 -25.68 15.67 -8.94
N PRO A 204 -25.99 16.10 -10.17
CA PRO A 204 -25.21 15.75 -11.36
C PRO A 204 -23.79 16.35 -11.27
N LYS A 205 -22.84 15.65 -11.89
CA LYS A 205 -21.46 16.17 -11.97
C LYS A 205 -21.48 17.54 -12.67
N PRO A 206 -20.96 18.60 -12.04
CA PRO A 206 -20.84 19.90 -12.68
C PRO A 206 -19.88 19.83 -13.86
N ASP A 207 -20.03 20.76 -14.80
CA ASP A 207 -19.08 20.92 -15.88
C ASP A 207 -17.67 21.12 -15.32
N PHE A 208 -16.69 20.63 -16.03
CA PHE A 208 -15.27 20.73 -15.69
C PHE A 208 -14.80 22.15 -15.38
N TYR A 209 -15.33 23.14 -16.08
CA TYR A 209 -15.02 24.57 -15.87
C TYR A 209 -15.94 25.25 -14.86
N SER A 210 -16.91 24.56 -14.30
CA SER A 210 -17.80 25.13 -13.31
C SER A 210 -17.01 25.49 -12.05
N PRO A 211 -17.24 26.69 -11.44
CA PRO A 211 -16.71 27.00 -10.13
C PRO A 211 -17.29 26.08 -9.03
N GLU A 212 -18.37 25.36 -9.31
CA GLU A 212 -19.01 24.40 -8.41
C GLU A 212 -18.37 22.99 -8.54
N ARG A 213 -17.36 22.83 -9.40
CA ARG A 213 -16.66 21.56 -9.50
C ARG A 213 -16.05 21.18 -8.14
N ARG A 214 -16.05 19.89 -7.83
CA ARG A 214 -15.34 19.44 -6.63
C ARG A 214 -13.84 19.58 -6.84
N CYS A 215 -13.14 19.95 -5.79
CA CYS A 215 -11.70 20.02 -5.75
C CYS A 215 -11.13 19.06 -4.73
N PHE A 216 -9.92 18.62 -4.97
CA PHE A 216 -9.14 17.88 -3.99
C PHE A 216 -8.54 18.85 -2.99
N HIS A 217 -8.58 18.46 -1.73
CA HIS A 217 -7.89 19.16 -0.67
C HIS A 217 -6.99 18.23 0.11
N LEU A 218 -5.93 18.77 0.68
CA LEU A 218 -5.02 18.03 1.53
C LEU A 218 -5.66 17.81 2.91
N TYR A 219 -5.48 16.60 3.40
CA TYR A 219 -5.88 16.18 4.74
C TYR A 219 -4.70 15.56 5.46
N ALA A 220 -4.74 15.64 6.78
CA ALA A 220 -3.83 14.92 7.65
C ALA A 220 -4.61 14.17 8.72
N LEU A 221 -4.06 13.07 9.17
CA LEU A 221 -4.48 12.32 10.36
C LEU A 221 -3.27 11.65 10.99
N ASP A 222 -3.35 11.29 12.25
CA ASP A 222 -2.31 10.51 12.90
C ASP A 222 -2.37 9.04 12.46
N ALA A 223 -1.24 8.33 12.52
CA ALA A 223 -1.13 6.94 12.08
C ALA A 223 -2.04 5.97 12.86
N ASP A 224 -2.46 6.34 14.07
CA ASP A 224 -3.47 5.61 14.83
C ASP A 224 -4.91 5.88 14.37
N GLY A 225 -5.11 6.89 13.49
CA GLY A 225 -6.38 7.34 12.97
C GLY A 225 -6.95 8.56 13.68
N SER A 226 -6.34 9.09 14.75
CA SER A 226 -6.82 10.29 15.44
C SER A 226 -6.55 11.58 14.65
N HIS A 227 -7.07 12.70 15.11
CA HIS A 227 -6.81 14.07 14.64
C HIS A 227 -6.97 14.30 13.13
N LEU A 228 -7.98 13.64 12.51
CA LEU A 228 -8.31 13.92 11.10
C LEU A 228 -8.70 15.37 10.91
N ARG A 229 -8.00 16.08 10.02
CA ARG A 229 -8.21 17.49 9.71
C ARG A 229 -7.93 17.80 8.25
N ALA A 230 -8.64 18.78 7.69
CA ALA A 230 -8.29 19.39 6.41
C ALA A 230 -7.10 20.34 6.63
N LEU A 231 -6.19 20.37 5.68
CA LEU A 231 -5.03 21.26 5.65
C LEU A 231 -5.21 22.39 4.64
N THR A 232 -5.99 22.17 3.60
CA THR A 232 -6.28 23.15 2.55
C THR A 232 -7.78 23.17 2.25
N ASP A 233 -8.23 24.26 1.64
CA ASP A 233 -9.61 24.50 1.21
C ASP A 233 -9.67 25.41 -0.02
N GLY A 234 -10.88 25.75 -0.47
CA GLY A 234 -11.11 26.69 -1.56
C GLY A 234 -11.51 26.04 -2.88
N PRO A 235 -11.51 26.80 -3.99
CA PRO A 235 -12.00 26.34 -5.29
C PRO A 235 -10.93 25.64 -6.16
N ASP A 236 -9.77 25.35 -5.59
CA ASP A 236 -8.61 24.81 -6.30
C ASP A 236 -8.30 23.39 -5.90
N ASP A 237 -7.71 22.63 -6.81
CA ASP A 237 -7.20 21.32 -6.51
C ASP A 237 -5.86 21.39 -5.79
N ASP A 238 -5.73 20.64 -4.69
CA ASP A 238 -4.51 20.43 -3.93
C ASP A 238 -4.28 18.92 -3.75
N PHE A 239 -3.14 18.40 -4.21
CA PHE A 239 -2.81 16.97 -4.15
C PHE A 239 -1.30 16.74 -4.19
N ASP A 240 -0.85 15.49 -4.16
CA ASP A 240 0.56 15.08 -4.10
C ASP A 240 1.31 15.70 -2.91
N PRO A 241 0.85 15.52 -1.66
CA PRO A 241 1.57 16.01 -0.51
C PRO A 241 2.94 15.32 -0.38
N CYS A 242 3.98 16.12 -0.22
CA CYS A 242 5.33 15.67 0.04
C CYS A 242 5.85 16.36 1.31
N PRO A 243 6.00 15.64 2.42
CA PRO A 243 6.55 16.20 3.65
C PRO A 243 7.96 16.77 3.46
N LEU A 244 8.20 17.92 4.06
CA LEU A 244 9.49 18.59 4.04
C LEU A 244 10.20 18.40 5.39
N PRO A 245 11.56 18.42 5.43
CA PRO A 245 12.33 18.20 6.65
C PRO A 245 12.05 19.21 7.77
N ASP A 246 11.54 20.38 7.42
CA ASP A 246 11.20 21.44 8.39
C ASP A 246 9.76 21.35 8.93
N GLY A 247 9.02 20.29 8.58
CA GLY A 247 7.64 20.07 9.00
C GLY A 247 6.58 20.68 8.08
N GLY A 248 6.96 21.40 7.04
CA GLY A 248 6.05 21.87 6.00
C GLY A 248 5.71 20.77 4.99
N LEU A 249 4.85 21.10 4.02
CA LEU A 249 4.48 20.24 2.90
C LEU A 249 4.75 20.96 1.57
N ALA A 250 5.36 20.27 0.62
CA ALA A 250 5.25 20.63 -0.79
C ALA A 250 4.07 19.88 -1.40
N PHE A 251 3.36 20.50 -2.33
CA PHE A 251 2.21 19.88 -2.98
C PHE A 251 1.91 20.52 -4.34
N MET A 252 1.12 19.84 -5.15
CA MET A 252 0.64 20.36 -6.42
C MET A 252 -0.69 21.07 -6.22
N SER A 253 -0.85 22.25 -6.87
CA SER A 253 -2.09 23.02 -6.80
C SER A 253 -2.42 23.76 -8.08
N SER A 254 -3.72 23.96 -8.33
CA SER A 254 -4.24 24.84 -9.37
C SER A 254 -4.37 26.30 -8.97
N ARG A 255 -4.05 26.67 -7.72
CA ARG A 255 -4.25 28.02 -7.12
C ARG A 255 -3.63 29.18 -7.89
N ARG A 256 -2.56 28.92 -8.62
CA ARG A 256 -1.92 29.97 -9.42
C ARG A 256 -2.77 30.38 -10.62
N GLY A 257 -3.76 29.59 -10.97
CA GLY A 257 -4.54 29.76 -12.18
C GLY A 257 -3.73 29.42 -13.45
N GLY A 258 -4.38 29.54 -14.57
CA GLY A 258 -3.79 29.22 -15.87
C GLY A 258 -4.18 27.80 -16.36
N PHE A 259 -3.80 27.55 -17.59
CA PHE A 259 -4.21 26.34 -18.29
C PHE A 259 -3.01 25.71 -19.00
N THR A 260 -3.06 24.41 -19.14
CA THR A 260 -2.12 23.63 -19.93
C THR A 260 -2.84 22.97 -21.10
N ARG A 261 -2.08 22.61 -22.16
CA ARG A 261 -2.62 21.87 -23.31
C ARG A 261 -2.47 20.37 -23.09
N CYS A 262 -3.49 19.68 -23.52
CA CYS A 262 -3.47 18.23 -23.67
C CYS A 262 -3.94 17.89 -25.09
N ASN A 263 -3.46 16.81 -25.69
CA ASN A 263 -3.91 16.32 -26.99
C ASN A 263 -5.32 15.71 -26.95
N ASN A 264 -6.23 16.36 -26.25
CA ASN A 264 -7.57 15.90 -26.04
C ASN A 264 -8.52 17.04 -26.46
N PRO A 265 -9.68 16.77 -27.08
CA PRO A 265 -10.69 17.78 -27.44
C PRO A 265 -11.26 18.55 -26.23
N TRP A 266 -10.93 18.15 -25.00
CA TRP A 266 -11.35 18.76 -23.73
C TRP A 266 -10.37 19.80 -23.19
N GLU A 267 -9.54 20.38 -24.02
CA GLU A 267 -8.64 21.47 -23.64
C GLU A 267 -9.39 22.82 -23.49
N PRO A 268 -8.89 23.73 -22.64
CA PRO A 268 -7.68 23.68 -21.82
C PRO A 268 -7.92 22.99 -20.45
N LEU A 269 -6.86 22.42 -19.88
CA LEU A 269 -6.87 21.83 -18.53
C LEU A 269 -6.26 22.80 -17.51
N PRO A 270 -6.67 22.80 -16.22
CA PRO A 270 -6.00 23.57 -15.20
C PRO A 270 -4.51 23.23 -15.13
N ALA A 271 -3.68 24.26 -15.03
CA ALA A 271 -2.25 24.09 -14.79
C ALA A 271 -2.00 23.87 -13.30
N HIS A 272 -1.31 22.78 -12.98
CA HIS A 272 -0.91 22.49 -11.61
C HIS A 272 0.54 22.90 -11.41
N THR A 273 0.81 23.65 -10.36
CA THR A 273 2.14 24.14 -9.99
C THR A 273 2.51 23.71 -8.59
N LEU A 274 3.81 23.71 -8.31
CA LEU A 274 4.32 23.36 -6.97
C LEU A 274 4.04 24.51 -5.99
N HIS A 275 3.47 24.16 -4.85
CA HIS A 275 3.18 25.03 -3.73
C HIS A 275 3.80 24.49 -2.45
N ARG A 276 3.85 25.35 -1.44
CA ARG A 276 4.30 25.00 -0.11
C ARG A 276 3.23 25.41 0.91
N LEU A 277 2.99 24.54 1.87
CA LEU A 277 2.28 24.81 3.11
C LEU A 277 3.32 24.83 4.23
N ASP A 278 3.36 25.91 4.98
CA ASP A 278 4.26 26.03 6.13
C ASP A 278 3.76 25.18 7.32
N PRO A 279 4.61 24.84 8.31
CA PRO A 279 4.23 24.00 9.44
C PRO A 279 3.07 24.55 10.29
N ASP A 280 2.89 25.84 10.27
CA ASP A 280 1.83 26.58 10.98
C ASP A 280 0.56 26.82 10.13
N GLY A 281 0.53 26.27 8.90
CA GLY A 281 -0.59 26.38 7.96
C GLY A 281 -0.57 27.69 7.16
#